data_2292ec94e8bc8811ac21206f28091cce
#
_entry.id   2292ec94e8bc8811ac21206f28091cce
#
_cell.length_a   1.000
_cell.length_b   1.000
_cell.length_c   1.000
_cell.angle_alpha   90.00
_cell.angle_beta   90.00
_cell.angle_gamma   90.00
#
_symmetry.space_group_name_H-M   'P 1'
#
loop_
_entity.id
_entity.type
_entity.pdbx_description
1 polymer ?
#
loop_
_entity_poly.entity_id
_entity_poly.type
_entity_poly.pdbx_seq_one_letter_code
_entity_poly.pdbx_strand_id
1 'polypeptide(L)'
;MPIIVQSIFSRCLAIIMVLSAGLVLTLADGAKAQLRIEITEGQVAPTPIAIAEFTGPDGNVTEVGRQLTQIISDDLESSGLFRPVDSAAFIDPPKAPSVKPNFANWSPLGVKGLLVGSAYIDEAGMLTVEFVLWDVVIQRNITAGGGNADQSGLRR
;
A
#
# COMPACT_ATOMS: atom_id res chain seq x y z
N MET A 1 -42.42 -53.98 -54.65
CA MET A 1 -42.60 -52.62 -54.11
C MET A 1 -41.67 -52.27 -52.92
N PRO A 2 -40.36 -52.56 -52.91
CA PRO A 2 -39.54 -52.12 -51.76
C PRO A 2 -38.61 -50.89 -52.09
N ILE A 3 -38.47 -50.49 -53.35
CA ILE A 3 -37.46 -49.49 -53.75
C ILE A 3 -37.90 -48.05 -53.39
N ILE A 4 -39.17 -47.74 -53.41
CA ILE A 4 -39.69 -46.36 -53.17
C ILE A 4 -39.62 -46.02 -51.69
N VAL A 5 -39.84 -46.97 -50.76
CA VAL A 5 -39.79 -46.74 -49.32
C VAL A 5 -38.36 -46.44 -48.84
N GLN A 6 -37.38 -47.08 -49.42
CA GLN A 6 -35.96 -46.92 -49.09
C GLN A 6 -35.43 -45.55 -49.48
N SER A 7 -35.93 -44.98 -50.62
CA SER A 7 -35.48 -43.62 -51.07
C SER A 7 -36.09 -42.50 -50.20
N ILE A 8 -37.32 -42.69 -49.68
CA ILE A 8 -37.96 -41.75 -48.81
C ILE A 8 -37.29 -41.74 -47.43
N PHE A 9 -36.92 -42.92 -46.91
CA PHE A 9 -36.25 -43.03 -45.61
C PHE A 9 -34.85 -42.39 -45.64
N SER A 10 -34.08 -42.59 -46.72
CA SER A 10 -32.75 -41.99 -46.91
C SER A 10 -32.82 -40.46 -47.01
N ARG A 11 -33.83 -39.91 -47.66
CA ARG A 11 -34.04 -38.43 -47.81
C ARG A 11 -34.48 -37.80 -46.49
N CYS A 12 -35.33 -38.48 -45.72
CA CYS A 12 -35.75 -37.99 -44.39
C CYS A 12 -34.56 -38.00 -43.40
N LEU A 13 -33.71 -39.04 -43.43
CA LEU A 13 -32.53 -39.10 -42.59
C LEU A 13 -31.52 -37.99 -42.91
N ALA A 14 -31.33 -37.69 -44.21
CA ALA A 14 -30.45 -36.61 -44.63
C ALA A 14 -30.95 -35.23 -44.18
N ILE A 15 -32.26 -34.99 -44.22
CA ILE A 15 -32.88 -33.72 -43.79
C ILE A 15 -32.74 -33.55 -42.27
N ILE A 16 -32.94 -34.61 -41.51
CA ILE A 16 -32.76 -34.56 -40.05
C ILE A 16 -31.31 -34.27 -39.66
N MET A 17 -30.35 -34.85 -40.38
CA MET A 17 -28.92 -34.63 -40.17
C MET A 17 -28.49 -33.19 -40.46
N VAL A 18 -29.05 -32.58 -41.52
CA VAL A 18 -28.78 -31.18 -41.84
C VAL A 18 -29.43 -30.21 -40.87
N LEU A 19 -30.66 -30.50 -40.39
CA LEU A 19 -31.32 -29.69 -39.37
C LEU A 19 -30.60 -29.76 -38.01
N SER A 20 -30.07 -30.91 -37.64
CA SER A 20 -29.31 -31.06 -36.35
C SER A 20 -27.97 -30.35 -36.42
N ALA A 21 -27.28 -30.35 -37.55
CA ALA A 21 -26.04 -29.60 -37.73
C ALA A 21 -26.25 -28.08 -37.72
N GLY A 22 -27.37 -27.59 -38.23
CA GLY A 22 -27.74 -26.16 -38.19
C GLY A 22 -28.05 -25.66 -36.78
N LEU A 23 -28.63 -26.50 -35.92
CA LEU A 23 -29.00 -26.13 -34.56
C LEU A 23 -27.80 -26.01 -33.60
N VAL A 24 -26.73 -26.74 -33.88
CA VAL A 24 -25.52 -26.69 -33.04
C VAL A 24 -24.69 -25.43 -33.32
N LEU A 25 -24.79 -24.86 -34.51
CA LEU A 25 -24.05 -23.63 -34.87
C LEU A 25 -24.63 -22.34 -34.29
N THR A 26 -25.87 -22.35 -33.80
CA THR A 26 -26.52 -21.15 -33.23
C THR A 26 -26.28 -20.98 -31.71
N LEU A 27 -25.63 -21.94 -31.02
CA LEU A 27 -25.34 -21.86 -29.61
C LEU A 27 -23.93 -21.34 -29.28
N ALA A 28 -23.17 -20.94 -30.28
CA ALA A 28 -21.87 -20.30 -30.13
C ALA A 28 -21.99 -18.76 -30.03
N ASP A 29 -23.01 -18.25 -29.31
CA ASP A 29 -22.93 -16.91 -28.80
C ASP A 29 -21.88 -16.90 -27.73
N GLY A 30 -20.66 -16.50 -28.15
CA GLY A 30 -19.54 -16.34 -27.22
C GLY A 30 -19.97 -15.45 -26.09
N ALA A 31 -20.01 -16.03 -24.90
CA ALA A 31 -20.05 -15.29 -23.68
C ALA A 31 -18.82 -14.35 -23.69
N LYS A 32 -18.99 -13.15 -24.20
CA LYS A 32 -18.08 -12.04 -23.96
C LYS A 32 -18.16 -11.80 -22.46
N ALA A 33 -17.23 -12.41 -21.73
CA ALA A 33 -16.94 -12.01 -20.37
C ALA A 33 -16.52 -10.54 -20.47
N GLN A 34 -17.50 -9.63 -20.39
CA GLN A 34 -17.23 -8.24 -20.13
C GLN A 34 -16.56 -8.21 -18.76
N LEU A 35 -15.25 -8.01 -18.79
CA LEU A 35 -14.52 -7.65 -17.58
C LEU A 35 -15.11 -6.31 -17.13
N ARG A 36 -16.14 -6.38 -16.29
CA ARG A 36 -16.70 -5.23 -15.62
C ARG A 36 -15.71 -4.88 -14.53
N ILE A 37 -14.75 -4.03 -14.86
CA ILE A 37 -13.95 -3.36 -13.85
C ILE A 37 -14.92 -2.42 -13.16
N GLU A 38 -15.51 -2.88 -12.07
CA GLU A 38 -16.09 -1.99 -11.09
C GLU A 38 -14.90 -1.25 -10.48
N ILE A 39 -14.62 -0.07 -11.01
CA ILE A 39 -13.87 0.94 -10.29
C ILE A 39 -14.83 1.34 -9.16
N THR A 40 -14.86 0.53 -8.10
CA THR A 40 -15.29 1.02 -6.82
C THR A 40 -14.33 2.16 -6.55
N GLU A 41 -14.81 3.38 -6.53
CA GLU A 41 -14.12 4.50 -5.89
C GLU A 41 -13.96 4.12 -4.42
N GLY A 42 -13.06 3.18 -4.16
CA GLY A 42 -12.57 2.91 -2.84
C GLY A 42 -11.76 4.15 -2.46
N GLN A 43 -12.34 5.03 -1.68
CA GLN A 43 -11.52 5.90 -0.86
C GLN A 43 -10.62 4.95 -0.08
N VAL A 44 -9.38 4.84 -0.54
CA VAL A 44 -8.36 4.10 0.19
C VAL A 44 -8.23 4.84 1.51
N ALA A 45 -8.75 4.25 2.58
CA ALA A 45 -8.66 4.85 3.89
C ALA A 45 -7.18 5.16 4.18
N PRO A 46 -6.84 6.38 4.62
CA PRO A 46 -5.46 6.76 4.86
C PRO A 46 -4.76 5.76 5.79
N THR A 47 -3.56 5.38 5.42
CA THR A 47 -2.76 4.39 6.18
C THR A 47 -2.33 4.99 7.52
N PRO A 48 -2.69 4.39 8.67
CA PRO A 48 -2.25 4.89 9.96
C PRO A 48 -0.74 4.67 10.12
N ILE A 49 -0.02 5.76 10.44
CA ILE A 49 1.43 5.80 10.62
C ILE A 49 1.78 6.46 11.96
N ALA A 50 2.74 5.89 12.68
CA ALA A 50 3.35 6.52 13.84
C ALA A 50 4.65 7.21 13.43
N ILE A 51 4.86 8.41 13.93
CA ILE A 51 6.08 9.19 13.72
C ILE A 51 6.64 9.49 15.11
N ALA A 52 7.71 8.79 15.48
CA ALA A 52 8.40 9.07 16.75
C ALA A 52 9.11 10.42 16.67
N GLU A 53 9.15 11.17 17.75
CA GLU A 53 9.90 12.42 17.80
C GLU A 53 11.38 12.16 17.50
N PHE A 54 11.94 12.95 16.62
CA PHE A 54 13.34 12.81 16.22
C PHE A 54 14.27 13.25 17.36
N THR A 55 15.24 12.41 17.65
CA THR A 55 16.14 12.58 18.80
C THR A 55 17.54 13.04 18.37
N GLY A 56 18.32 13.50 19.32
CA GLY A 56 19.74 13.72 19.16
C GLY A 56 20.58 12.45 19.40
N PRO A 57 21.90 12.59 19.34
CA PRO A 57 22.83 11.48 19.59
C PRO A 57 22.71 10.89 21.01
N ASP A 58 22.24 11.69 21.96
CA ASP A 58 22.02 11.31 23.36
C ASP A 58 20.66 10.61 23.61
N GLY A 59 19.87 10.45 22.55
CA GLY A 59 18.52 9.87 22.61
C GLY A 59 17.44 10.79 23.17
N ASN A 60 17.76 12.07 23.41
CA ASN A 60 16.79 13.07 23.83
C ASN A 60 16.21 13.79 22.61
N VAL A 61 14.93 14.20 22.70
CA VAL A 61 14.28 14.97 21.64
C VAL A 61 14.95 16.34 21.53
N THR A 62 15.38 16.68 20.31
CA THR A 62 15.96 17.99 20.01
C THR A 62 14.88 18.96 19.53
N GLU A 63 15.14 20.26 19.60
CA GLU A 63 14.19 21.25 19.07
C GLU A 63 14.03 21.11 17.55
N VAL A 64 15.13 20.92 16.83
CA VAL A 64 15.09 20.69 15.37
C VAL A 64 14.40 19.35 15.04
N GLY A 65 14.59 18.34 15.89
CA GLY A 65 13.93 17.05 15.76
C GLY A 65 12.40 17.16 15.89
N ARG A 66 11.93 17.94 16.87
CA ARG A 66 10.49 18.20 17.07
C ARG A 66 9.89 18.94 15.87
N GLN A 67 10.56 19.98 15.39
CA GLN A 67 10.12 20.73 14.22
C GLN A 67 10.05 19.84 12.97
N LEU A 68 11.06 19.02 12.75
CA LEU A 68 11.09 18.07 11.62
C LEU A 68 9.97 17.02 11.72
N THR A 69 9.74 16.47 12.92
CA THR A 69 8.63 15.54 13.17
C THR A 69 7.28 16.15 12.81
N GLN A 70 7.06 17.40 13.20
CA GLN A 70 5.82 18.10 12.89
C GLN A 70 5.66 18.33 11.38
N ILE A 71 6.71 18.79 10.70
CA ILE A 71 6.68 19.00 9.24
C ILE A 71 6.36 17.68 8.51
N ILE A 72 7.02 16.58 8.88
CA ILE A 72 6.77 15.27 8.27
C ILE A 72 5.33 14.82 8.53
N SER A 73 4.83 15.03 9.74
CA SER A 73 3.45 14.68 10.09
C SER A 73 2.43 15.44 9.23
N ASP A 74 2.59 16.75 9.12
CA ASP A 74 1.70 17.62 8.36
C ASP A 74 1.75 17.28 6.85
N ASP A 75 2.93 17.00 6.30
CA ASP A 75 3.12 16.63 4.90
C ASP A 75 2.47 15.27 4.60
N LEU A 76 2.65 14.28 5.46
CA LEU A 76 2.05 12.96 5.28
C LEU A 76 0.52 13.02 5.40
N GLU A 77 -0.02 13.80 6.35
CA GLU A 77 -1.46 13.98 6.50
C GLU A 77 -2.05 14.71 5.29
N SER A 78 -1.41 15.79 4.84
CA SER A 78 -1.86 16.61 3.70
C SER A 78 -1.87 15.82 2.39
N SER A 79 -1.04 14.77 2.27
CA SER A 79 -1.04 13.89 1.11
C SER A 79 -2.35 13.09 0.94
N GLY A 80 -3.15 12.96 2.00
CA GLY A 80 -4.36 12.13 2.05
C GLY A 80 -4.10 10.62 2.03
N LEU A 81 -2.84 10.19 1.91
CA LEU A 81 -2.45 8.78 1.86
C LEU A 81 -2.17 8.19 3.25
N PHE A 82 -1.80 9.05 4.20
CA PHE A 82 -1.43 8.67 5.56
C PHE A 82 -2.27 9.40 6.58
N ARG A 83 -2.39 8.78 7.73
CA ARG A 83 -3.01 9.35 8.93
C ARG A 83 -2.05 9.20 10.10
N PRO A 84 -1.32 10.25 10.46
CA PRO A 84 -0.47 10.24 11.65
C PRO A 84 -1.30 9.92 12.90
N VAL A 85 -0.73 9.11 13.78
CA VAL A 85 -1.33 8.76 15.08
C VAL A 85 -0.73 9.67 16.15
N ASP A 86 -1.56 10.14 17.08
CA ASP A 86 -1.17 11.01 18.16
C ASP A 86 -0.01 10.42 18.98
N SER A 87 1.08 11.17 19.10
CA SER A 87 2.27 10.77 19.84
C SER A 87 2.02 10.56 21.34
N ALA A 88 0.97 11.16 21.89
CA ALA A 88 0.55 10.94 23.29
C ALA A 88 0.15 9.49 23.57
N ALA A 89 -0.18 8.71 22.52
CA ALA A 89 -0.52 7.30 22.63
C ALA A 89 0.73 6.38 22.63
N PHE A 90 1.92 6.89 22.38
CA PHE A 90 3.12 6.07 22.23
C PHE A 90 3.67 5.60 23.56
N ILE A 91 3.96 4.30 23.64
CA ILE A 91 4.57 3.68 24.80
C ILE A 91 6.03 3.36 24.43
N ASP A 92 6.97 4.00 25.14
CA ASP A 92 8.41 3.78 24.99
C ASP A 92 8.90 3.80 23.52
N PRO A 93 8.80 4.96 22.84
CA PRO A 93 9.26 5.08 21.46
C PRO A 93 10.78 4.88 21.35
N PRO A 94 11.27 4.29 20.24
CA PRO A 94 12.71 4.11 20.03
C PRO A 94 13.44 5.45 20.04
N LYS A 95 14.58 5.48 20.75
CA LYS A 95 15.38 6.70 20.94
C LYS A 95 16.46 6.90 19.89
N ALA A 96 16.56 6.02 18.89
CA ALA A 96 17.49 6.17 17.79
C ALA A 96 17.04 5.29 16.61
N PRO A 97 17.38 5.67 15.36
CA PRO A 97 17.08 4.86 14.17
C PRO A 97 17.70 3.45 14.20
N SER A 98 18.84 3.30 14.88
CA SER A 98 19.54 2.02 15.03
C SER A 98 18.84 1.04 15.99
N VAL A 99 17.90 1.52 16.81
CA VAL A 99 17.19 0.71 17.80
C VAL A 99 15.96 0.05 17.16
N LYS A 100 15.93 -1.28 17.20
CA LYS A 100 14.75 -2.02 16.72
C LYS A 100 13.56 -1.77 17.65
N PRO A 101 12.40 -1.37 17.13
CA PRO A 101 11.21 -1.12 17.93
C PRO A 101 10.69 -2.37 18.63
N ASN A 102 10.09 -2.19 19.81
CA ASN A 102 9.24 -3.22 20.38
C ASN A 102 7.86 -3.15 19.72
N PHE A 103 7.63 -3.96 18.68
CA PHE A 103 6.41 -3.94 17.87
C PHE A 103 5.14 -4.23 18.66
N ALA A 104 5.24 -4.89 19.83
CA ALA A 104 4.10 -5.14 20.71
C ALA A 104 3.46 -3.82 21.23
N ASN A 105 4.24 -2.75 21.33
CA ASN A 105 3.74 -1.44 21.77
C ASN A 105 2.95 -0.71 20.65
N TRP A 106 3.16 -1.07 19.40
CA TRP A 106 2.63 -0.37 18.23
C TRP A 106 1.41 -1.06 17.62
N SER A 107 1.35 -2.39 17.70
CA SER A 107 0.24 -3.18 17.13
C SER A 107 -1.14 -2.78 17.69
N PRO A 108 -1.31 -2.51 19.00
CA PRO A 108 -2.61 -2.09 19.54
C PRO A 108 -3.08 -0.72 19.03
N LEU A 109 -2.15 0.14 18.59
CA LEU A 109 -2.48 1.46 18.01
C LEU A 109 -3.00 1.35 16.56
N GLY A 110 -2.96 0.15 15.98
CA GLY A 110 -3.43 -0.10 14.60
C GLY A 110 -2.54 0.50 13.52
N VAL A 111 -1.35 1.01 13.87
CA VAL A 111 -0.41 1.61 12.91
C VAL A 111 0.18 0.53 12.01
N LYS A 112 0.40 0.89 10.74
CA LYS A 112 1.04 0.03 9.74
C LYS A 112 2.51 0.37 9.55
N GLY A 113 2.85 1.65 9.65
CA GLY A 113 4.22 2.16 9.57
C GLY A 113 4.65 2.84 10.87
N LEU A 114 5.93 2.76 11.18
CA LEU A 114 6.58 3.50 12.25
C LEU A 114 7.84 4.15 11.72
N LEU A 115 7.85 5.48 11.72
CA LEU A 115 9.03 6.28 11.40
C LEU A 115 9.77 6.62 12.67
N VAL A 116 11.06 6.28 12.70
CA VAL A 116 12.00 6.60 13.80
C VAL A 116 13.16 7.36 13.20
N GLY A 117 13.56 8.46 13.83
CA GLY A 117 14.63 9.27 13.31
C GLY A 117 15.48 9.96 14.37
N SER A 118 16.61 10.47 13.93
CA SER A 118 17.42 11.43 14.67
C SER A 118 17.63 12.69 13.83
N ALA A 119 17.61 13.84 14.49
CA ALA A 119 17.89 15.12 13.87
C ALA A 119 18.57 16.06 14.88
N TYR A 120 19.73 16.54 14.54
CA TYR A 120 20.50 17.42 15.41
C TYR A 120 21.46 18.29 14.60
N ILE A 121 21.88 19.39 15.20
CA ILE A 121 22.94 20.23 14.66
C ILE A 121 24.27 19.73 15.21
N ASP A 122 25.19 19.38 14.32
CA ASP A 122 26.52 18.92 14.70
C ASP A 122 27.45 20.10 15.10
N GLU A 123 28.68 19.76 15.54
CA GLU A 123 29.68 20.76 15.96
C GLU A 123 30.10 21.71 14.81
N ALA A 124 29.91 21.31 13.56
CA ALA A 124 30.18 22.14 12.40
C ALA A 124 29.00 23.07 12.02
N GLY A 125 27.88 22.97 12.75
CA GLY A 125 26.67 23.74 12.47
C GLY A 125 25.80 23.15 11.35
N MET A 126 26.07 21.92 10.94
CA MET A 126 25.30 21.23 9.92
C MET A 126 24.13 20.47 10.56
N LEU A 127 22.97 20.50 9.93
CA LEU A 127 21.88 19.63 10.28
C LEU A 127 22.18 18.21 9.81
N THR A 128 22.24 17.28 10.74
CA THR A 128 22.34 15.84 10.47
C THR A 128 20.99 15.20 10.73
N VAL A 129 20.49 14.44 9.77
CA VAL A 129 19.23 13.71 9.84
C VAL A 129 19.46 12.26 9.44
N GLU A 130 18.92 11.34 10.23
CA GLU A 130 18.86 9.92 9.91
C GLU A 130 17.46 9.39 10.23
N PHE A 131 16.98 8.43 9.46
CA PHE A 131 15.68 7.81 9.73
C PHE A 131 15.63 6.35 9.28
N VAL A 132 14.71 5.62 9.90
CA VAL A 132 14.28 4.27 9.48
C VAL A 132 12.76 4.20 9.51
N LEU A 133 12.18 3.71 8.44
CA LEU A 133 10.76 3.40 8.36
C LEU A 133 10.57 1.89 8.55
N TRP A 134 9.77 1.53 9.52
CA TRP A 134 9.44 0.15 9.85
C TRP A 134 8.03 -0.21 9.42
N ASP A 135 7.85 -1.40 8.86
CA ASP A 135 6.55 -2.04 8.76
C ASP A 135 6.24 -2.74 10.08
N VAL A 136 5.18 -2.30 10.75
CA VAL A 136 4.79 -2.82 12.07
C VAL A 136 4.14 -4.20 11.95
N VAL A 137 3.50 -4.49 10.81
CA VAL A 137 2.77 -5.74 10.58
C VAL A 137 3.72 -6.90 10.34
N ILE A 138 4.69 -6.72 9.43
CA ILE A 138 5.70 -7.75 9.12
C ILE A 138 6.99 -7.59 9.92
N GLN A 139 7.08 -6.57 10.78
CA GLN A 139 8.17 -6.31 11.73
C GLN A 139 9.57 -6.20 11.07
N ARG A 140 9.62 -5.53 9.92
CA ARG A 140 10.83 -5.33 9.12
C ARG A 140 11.02 -3.86 8.76
N ASN A 141 12.26 -3.43 8.55
CA ASN A 141 12.50 -2.12 7.97
C ASN A 141 12.11 -2.12 6.48
N ILE A 142 11.44 -1.06 6.06
CA ILE A 142 11.06 -0.82 4.68
C ILE A 142 12.18 -0.07 3.98
N THR A 143 12.66 1.00 4.63
CA THR A 143 13.73 1.85 4.12
C THR A 143 14.43 2.57 5.26
N ALA A 144 15.63 2.99 5.01
CA ALA A 144 16.42 3.84 5.88
C ALA A 144 17.17 4.86 5.02
N GLY A 145 17.43 6.01 5.60
CA GLY A 145 18.17 7.06 4.92
C GLY A 145 18.67 8.13 5.89
N GLY A 146 19.42 9.05 5.35
CA GLY A 146 19.92 10.18 6.11
C GLY A 146 20.79 11.07 5.24
N GLY A 147 21.17 12.20 5.81
CA GLY A 147 22.02 13.17 5.14
C GLY A 147 22.32 14.36 6.02
N ASN A 148 23.20 15.21 5.52
CA ASN A 148 23.57 16.46 6.15
C ASN A 148 23.16 17.63 5.27
N ALA A 149 22.65 18.67 5.86
CA ALA A 149 22.26 19.89 5.17
C ALA A 149 22.70 21.13 5.93
N ASP A 150 22.95 22.22 5.20
CA ASP A 150 23.10 23.51 5.83
C ASP A 150 21.73 23.97 6.39
N GLN A 151 21.74 24.59 7.58
CA GLN A 151 20.54 25.12 8.24
C GLN A 151 19.73 26.09 7.35
N SER A 152 20.36 26.71 6.37
CA SER A 152 19.66 27.59 5.41
C SER A 152 18.62 26.85 4.56
N GLY A 153 18.73 25.53 4.43
CA GLY A 153 17.80 24.67 3.67
C GLY A 153 16.45 24.43 4.36
N LEU A 154 16.38 24.56 5.68
CA LEU A 154 15.16 24.32 6.47
C LEU A 154 14.10 25.44 6.38
N ARG A 155 14.43 26.57 5.79
CA ARG A 155 13.56 27.77 5.77
C ARG A 155 12.89 28.02 4.42
N ARG A 156 12.76 27.00 3.59
CA ARG A 156 12.10 27.18 2.27
C ARG A 156 10.81 26.41 2.20
#